data_130366586d988ba7ffaf12dd5152a4f2
#
_entry.id   130366586d988ba7ffaf12dd5152a4f2
#
_cell.length_a   1.000
_cell.length_b   1.000
_cell.length_c   1.000
_cell.angle_alpha   90.00
_cell.angle_beta   90.00
_cell.angle_gamma   90.00
#
_symmetry.space_group_name_H-M   'P 1'
#
loop_
_entity.id
_entity.type
_entity.pdbx_description
1 polymer ?
#
loop_
_entity_poly.entity_id
_entity_poly.type
_entity_poly.pdbx_seq_one_letter_code
_entity_poly.pdbx_strand_id
1 'polypeptide(L)'
;MDETPAISIAAVSNRARRIKRLFGLDMIVVDYIQLMKGTFNNKDGRVQEISEITQGLKAIAKELSVPVVALSQLSRAVEQRDDKKPQLSDLRESGSIEQDADVVMFVYREAYYLERKEPRPATVDHAEWQSKMNEVSNLAEIIIGKQRHGPTGNIMLEFEPMFTKFKDIQNS
;
A
#
# COMPACT_ATOMS: atom_id res chain seq x y z
N MET A 1 -5.31 -19.06 -3.90
CA MET A 1 -5.79 -17.78 -3.30
C MET A 1 -6.75 -18.13 -2.18
N ASP A 2 -6.73 -17.40 -1.07
CA ASP A 2 -7.60 -17.64 0.08
C ASP A 2 -8.54 -16.45 0.22
N GLU A 3 -9.83 -16.66 0.03
CA GLU A 3 -10.86 -15.61 0.02
C GLU A 3 -11.67 -15.56 1.33
N THR A 4 -11.15 -16.16 2.40
CA THR A 4 -11.84 -16.17 3.70
C THR A 4 -12.01 -14.74 4.22
N PRO A 5 -13.24 -14.24 4.38
CA PRO A 5 -13.45 -12.88 4.88
C PRO A 5 -13.01 -12.78 6.35
N ALA A 6 -12.43 -11.63 6.70
CA ALA A 6 -12.04 -11.32 8.07
C ALA A 6 -11.18 -12.43 8.73
N ILE A 7 -10.20 -12.94 7.98
CA ILE A 7 -9.30 -13.98 8.47
C ILE A 7 -8.48 -13.47 9.66
N SER A 8 -8.33 -14.32 10.70
CA SER A 8 -7.50 -13.99 11.86
C SER A 8 -6.02 -14.25 11.57
N ILE A 9 -5.13 -13.51 12.27
CA ILE A 9 -3.68 -13.71 12.15
C ILE A 9 -3.27 -15.15 12.51
N ALA A 10 -3.93 -15.78 13.49
CA ALA A 10 -3.70 -17.17 13.85
C ALA A 10 -4.07 -18.14 12.72
N ALA A 11 -5.17 -17.87 12.01
CA ALA A 11 -5.59 -18.69 10.87
C ALA A 11 -4.60 -18.53 9.69
N VAL A 12 -4.13 -17.32 9.41
CA VAL A 12 -3.08 -17.07 8.39
C VAL A 12 -1.83 -17.87 8.73
N SER A 13 -1.35 -17.79 9.97
CA SER A 13 -0.18 -18.53 10.44
C SER A 13 -0.31 -20.03 10.22
N ASN A 14 -1.42 -20.62 10.66
CA ASN A 14 -1.66 -22.06 10.52
C ASN A 14 -1.72 -22.50 9.04
N ARG A 15 -2.40 -21.72 8.20
CA ARG A 15 -2.49 -22.01 6.75
C ARG A 15 -1.14 -21.86 6.07
N ALA A 16 -0.39 -20.82 6.37
CA ALA A 16 0.94 -20.58 5.81
C ALA A 16 1.92 -21.70 6.16
N ARG A 17 1.96 -22.15 7.42
CA ARG A 17 2.76 -23.32 7.86
C ARG A 17 2.37 -24.59 7.09
N ARG A 18 1.07 -24.85 6.93
CA ARG A 18 0.58 -26.01 6.18
C ARG A 18 1.01 -25.96 4.72
N ILE A 19 0.83 -24.80 4.06
CA ILE A 19 1.20 -24.60 2.65
C ILE A 19 2.72 -24.80 2.50
N LYS A 20 3.54 -24.16 3.36
CA LYS A 20 4.99 -24.27 3.30
C LYS A 20 5.47 -25.72 3.43
N ARG A 21 4.85 -26.48 4.32
CA ARG A 21 5.21 -27.89 4.55
C ARG A 21 4.84 -28.79 3.38
N LEU A 22 3.69 -28.55 2.72
CA LEU A 22 3.16 -29.44 1.70
C LEU A 22 3.62 -29.08 0.28
N PHE A 23 3.78 -27.80 -0.01
CA PHE A 23 3.96 -27.31 -1.38
C PHE A 23 5.14 -26.33 -1.52
N GLY A 24 5.72 -25.90 -0.43
CA GLY A 24 6.62 -24.74 -0.42
C GLY A 24 5.83 -23.42 -0.35
N LEU A 25 6.51 -22.38 0.07
CA LEU A 25 5.94 -21.01 0.18
C LEU A 25 7.08 -20.00 0.04
N ASP A 26 6.99 -19.14 -0.96
CA ASP A 26 8.03 -18.15 -1.27
C ASP A 26 7.65 -16.74 -0.83
N MET A 27 6.35 -16.43 -0.75
CA MET A 27 5.83 -15.11 -0.38
C MET A 27 4.41 -15.22 0.18
N ILE A 28 4.04 -14.30 1.07
CA ILE A 28 2.66 -14.09 1.51
C ILE A 28 2.24 -12.68 1.08
N VAL A 29 1.08 -12.56 0.43
CA VAL A 29 0.46 -11.27 0.11
C VAL A 29 -0.86 -11.16 0.86
N VAL A 30 -1.06 -10.04 1.55
CA VAL A 30 -2.29 -9.72 2.31
C VAL A 30 -2.95 -8.49 1.69
N ASP A 31 -4.15 -8.66 1.15
CA ASP A 31 -4.95 -7.59 0.57
C ASP A 31 -6.29 -7.50 1.31
N TYR A 32 -6.45 -6.55 2.20
CA TYR A 32 -5.54 -5.64 2.89
C TYR A 32 -5.69 -5.82 4.42
N ILE A 33 -4.73 -5.34 5.20
CA ILE A 33 -4.65 -5.66 6.64
C ILE A 33 -5.88 -5.22 7.44
N GLN A 34 -6.58 -4.16 7.04
CA GLN A 34 -7.76 -3.66 7.72
C GLN A 34 -8.99 -4.60 7.60
N LEU A 35 -8.95 -5.60 6.71
CA LEU A 35 -9.96 -6.65 6.63
C LEU A 35 -9.67 -7.83 7.55
N MET A 36 -8.46 -7.93 8.08
CA MET A 36 -8.11 -9.00 9.03
C MET A 36 -8.73 -8.75 10.41
N LYS A 37 -8.85 -9.82 11.18
CA LYS A 37 -9.26 -9.78 12.59
C LYS A 37 -8.10 -10.10 13.51
N GLY A 38 -7.98 -9.31 14.59
CA GLY A 38 -7.18 -9.66 15.75
C GLY A 38 -7.88 -10.71 16.63
N THR A 39 -7.20 -11.16 17.68
CA THR A 39 -7.75 -12.07 18.69
C THR A 39 -8.50 -11.33 19.78
N PHE A 40 -8.21 -10.05 19.99
CA PHE A 40 -8.84 -9.23 21.01
C PHE A 40 -10.25 -8.78 20.62
N ASN A 41 -11.17 -8.79 21.57
CA ASN A 41 -12.51 -8.24 21.39
C ASN A 41 -12.47 -6.73 21.22
N ASN A 42 -13.41 -6.18 20.45
CA ASN A 42 -13.59 -4.75 20.08
C ASN A 42 -13.46 -3.69 21.21
N LYS A 43 -13.22 -4.08 22.45
CA LYS A 43 -13.04 -3.17 23.57
C LYS A 43 -11.69 -2.45 23.61
N ASP A 44 -10.67 -3.02 22.96
CA ASP A 44 -9.30 -2.52 23.07
C ASP A 44 -8.89 -1.53 21.95
N GLY A 45 -9.80 -1.29 21.03
CA GLY A 45 -9.64 -0.30 19.97
C GLY A 45 -8.93 -0.85 18.72
N ARG A 46 -9.24 -0.23 17.58
CA ARG A 46 -8.75 -0.60 16.26
C ARG A 46 -7.22 -0.56 16.13
N VAL A 47 -6.58 0.39 16.80
CA VAL A 47 -5.12 0.56 16.79
C VAL A 47 -4.41 -0.67 17.36
N GLN A 48 -4.91 -1.23 18.46
CA GLN A 48 -4.33 -2.41 19.09
C GLN A 48 -4.54 -3.65 18.24
N GLU A 49 -5.71 -3.79 17.60
CA GLU A 49 -5.99 -4.88 16.67
C GLU A 49 -5.02 -4.88 15.48
N ILE A 50 -4.78 -3.72 14.86
CA ILE A 50 -3.81 -3.60 13.77
C ILE A 50 -2.38 -3.89 14.26
N SER A 51 -2.03 -3.45 15.47
CA SER A 51 -0.73 -3.77 16.09
C SER A 51 -0.53 -5.28 16.25
N GLU A 52 -1.52 -5.99 16.73
CA GLU A 52 -1.46 -7.45 16.84
C GLU A 52 -1.27 -8.11 15.47
N ILE A 53 -2.02 -7.65 14.47
CA ILE A 53 -1.95 -8.17 13.10
C ILE A 53 -0.54 -7.96 12.52
N THR A 54 0.02 -6.73 12.62
CA THR A 54 1.33 -6.42 12.05
C THR A 54 2.47 -7.18 12.73
N GLN A 55 2.43 -7.28 14.06
CA GLN A 55 3.38 -8.09 14.82
C GLN A 55 3.27 -9.58 14.45
N GLY A 56 2.05 -10.08 14.31
CA GLY A 56 1.80 -11.45 13.89
C GLY A 56 2.32 -11.74 12.48
N LEU A 57 2.09 -10.84 11.51
CA LEU A 57 2.63 -10.95 10.15
C LEU A 57 4.16 -10.93 10.16
N LYS A 58 4.77 -10.08 10.98
CA LYS A 58 6.23 -10.03 11.16
C LYS A 58 6.78 -11.34 11.76
N ALA A 59 6.06 -11.90 12.74
CA ALA A 59 6.43 -13.19 13.34
C ALA A 59 6.38 -14.33 12.31
N ILE A 60 5.31 -14.39 11.50
CA ILE A 60 5.15 -15.38 10.42
C ILE A 60 6.29 -15.26 9.40
N ALA A 61 6.60 -14.03 8.96
CA ALA A 61 7.68 -13.78 8.01
C ALA A 61 9.02 -14.34 8.49
N LYS A 62 9.33 -14.09 9.77
CA LYS A 62 10.58 -14.61 10.40
C LYS A 62 10.55 -16.13 10.56
N GLU A 63 9.46 -16.67 11.11
CA GLU A 63 9.30 -18.10 11.37
C GLU A 63 9.43 -18.94 10.09
N LEU A 64 8.73 -18.48 9.05
CA LEU A 64 8.69 -19.20 7.77
C LEU A 64 9.82 -18.78 6.83
N SER A 65 10.64 -17.80 7.19
CA SER A 65 11.69 -17.24 6.31
C SER A 65 11.14 -16.90 4.92
N VAL A 66 10.03 -16.16 4.88
CA VAL A 66 9.40 -15.68 3.64
C VAL A 66 9.06 -14.20 3.76
N PRO A 67 9.15 -13.41 2.67
CA PRO A 67 8.65 -12.05 2.66
C PRO A 67 7.13 -12.03 2.80
N VAL A 68 6.64 -11.03 3.54
CA VAL A 68 5.21 -10.71 3.65
C VAL A 68 4.98 -9.32 3.08
N VAL A 69 4.18 -9.23 2.02
CA VAL A 69 3.71 -7.99 1.44
C VAL A 69 2.29 -7.75 1.93
N ALA A 70 2.10 -6.69 2.71
CA ALA A 70 0.79 -6.33 3.25
C ALA A 70 0.33 -4.99 2.67
N LEU A 71 -0.83 -5.00 2.02
CA LEU A 71 -1.48 -3.77 1.57
C LEU A 71 -2.16 -3.10 2.74
N SER A 72 -2.12 -1.77 2.76
CA SER A 72 -2.76 -0.96 3.81
C SER A 72 -3.46 0.23 3.20
N GLN A 73 -4.67 0.49 3.67
CA GLN A 73 -5.39 1.70 3.34
C GLN A 73 -4.77 2.89 4.09
N LEU A 74 -4.66 4.02 3.41
CA LEU A 74 -4.23 5.28 4.01
C LEU A 74 -5.37 6.00 4.72
N SER A 75 -5.02 6.86 5.68
CA SER A 75 -5.96 7.79 6.29
C SER A 75 -6.53 8.75 5.25
N ARG A 76 -7.82 9.07 5.37
CA ARG A 76 -8.48 10.06 4.51
C ARG A 76 -7.91 11.48 4.67
N ALA A 77 -7.10 11.73 5.67
CA ALA A 77 -6.45 13.01 5.88
C ALA A 77 -5.55 13.43 4.70
N VAL A 78 -4.99 12.46 3.96
CA VAL A 78 -4.22 12.75 2.74
C VAL A 78 -5.06 13.49 1.69
N GLU A 79 -6.36 13.19 1.61
CA GLU A 79 -7.30 13.83 0.67
C GLU A 79 -7.64 15.29 1.03
N GLN A 80 -7.30 15.73 2.23
CA GLN A 80 -7.60 17.09 2.73
C GLN A 80 -6.39 18.04 2.60
N ARG A 81 -5.18 17.50 2.36
CA ARG A 81 -3.97 18.32 2.18
C ARG A 81 -3.90 18.88 0.75
N ASP A 82 -3.16 19.97 0.58
CA ASP A 82 -2.84 20.51 -0.75
C ASP A 82 -1.91 19.55 -1.50
N ASP A 83 -0.84 19.12 -0.85
CA ASP A 83 0.02 18.04 -1.35
C ASP A 83 -0.60 16.67 -1.03
N LYS A 84 -1.01 15.96 -2.08
CA LYS A 84 -1.64 14.64 -2.01
C LYS A 84 -0.63 13.49 -1.98
N LYS A 85 0.69 13.77 -1.99
CA LYS A 85 1.70 12.71 -1.88
C LYS A 85 1.60 12.02 -0.51
N PRO A 86 1.44 10.69 -0.49
CA PRO A 86 1.36 9.94 0.76
C PRO A 86 2.66 10.02 1.56
N GLN A 87 2.54 9.97 2.87
CA GLN A 87 3.65 9.98 3.81
C GLN A 87 3.38 9.06 5.01
N LEU A 88 4.40 8.77 5.81
CA LEU A 88 4.28 7.84 6.95
C LEU A 88 3.20 8.23 7.95
N SER A 89 2.97 9.53 8.17
CA SER A 89 1.90 10.00 9.03
C SER A 89 0.49 9.64 8.54
N ASP A 90 0.33 9.27 7.28
CA ASP A 90 -0.95 8.83 6.72
C ASP A 90 -1.29 7.38 7.11
N LEU A 91 -0.32 6.65 7.67
CA LEU A 91 -0.51 5.34 8.34
C LEU A 91 -0.96 5.50 9.80
N ARG A 92 -1.41 6.66 10.22
CA ARG A 92 -1.54 7.13 11.61
C ARG A 92 -2.50 6.33 12.49
N GLU A 93 -3.52 5.70 11.95
CA GLU A 93 -4.39 4.77 12.71
C GLU A 93 -3.66 3.44 13.04
N SER A 94 -2.43 3.33 12.58
CA SER A 94 -1.63 2.11 12.61
C SER A 94 -0.14 2.47 12.79
N GLY A 95 0.20 3.27 13.81
CA GLY A 95 1.61 3.59 14.13
C GLY A 95 2.49 2.33 14.23
N SER A 96 1.88 1.19 14.54
CA SER A 96 2.51 -0.14 14.51
C SER A 96 2.91 -0.59 13.09
N ILE A 97 2.15 -0.24 12.04
CA ILE A 97 2.54 -0.59 10.66
C ILE A 97 3.91 0.00 10.35
N GLU A 98 4.08 1.30 10.64
CA GLU A 98 5.37 1.96 10.43
C GLU A 98 6.47 1.31 11.26
N GLN A 99 6.20 0.98 12.53
CA GLN A 99 7.22 0.41 13.42
C GLN A 99 7.63 -1.01 13.00
N ASP A 100 6.68 -1.85 12.65
CA ASP A 100 6.88 -3.28 12.39
C ASP A 100 7.40 -3.54 10.97
N ALA A 101 7.02 -2.72 9.97
CA ALA A 101 7.47 -2.89 8.59
C ALA A 101 8.97 -2.62 8.43
N ASP A 102 9.65 -3.45 7.64
CA ASP A 102 11.04 -3.21 7.23
C ASP A 102 11.12 -2.20 6.09
N VAL A 103 10.12 -2.22 5.21
CA VAL A 103 9.95 -1.30 4.08
C VAL A 103 8.53 -0.80 4.06
N VAL A 104 8.34 0.49 3.85
CA VAL A 104 7.03 1.11 3.55
C VAL A 104 7.13 1.81 2.22
N MET A 105 6.25 1.42 1.30
CA MET A 105 6.16 2.00 -0.03
C MET A 105 4.74 2.53 -0.25
N PHE A 106 4.65 3.72 -0.85
CA PHE A 106 3.39 4.30 -1.27
C PHE A 106 3.32 4.33 -2.79
N VAL A 107 2.14 4.09 -3.33
CA VAL A 107 1.84 4.25 -4.75
C VAL A 107 1.11 5.58 -4.93
N TYR A 108 1.67 6.47 -5.73
CA TYR A 108 1.08 7.78 -6.02
C TYR A 108 0.93 7.98 -7.52
N ARG A 109 -0.22 8.52 -7.92
CA ARG A 109 -0.49 8.94 -9.30
C ARG A 109 -1.08 10.33 -9.30
N GLU A 110 -0.35 11.31 -9.82
CA GLU A 110 -0.82 12.69 -9.91
C GLU A 110 -2.06 12.80 -10.82
N ALA A 111 -2.07 12.05 -11.92
CA ALA A 111 -3.21 11.99 -12.84
C ALA A 111 -4.54 11.72 -12.14
N TYR A 112 -4.56 10.80 -11.15
CA TYR A 112 -5.76 10.47 -10.38
C TYR A 112 -6.41 11.67 -9.68
N TYR A 113 -5.59 12.61 -9.21
CA TYR A 113 -6.07 13.83 -8.55
C TYR A 113 -6.40 14.93 -9.54
N LEU A 114 -5.67 15.02 -10.66
CA LEU A 114 -5.93 15.96 -11.74
C LEU A 114 -7.24 15.68 -12.47
N GLU A 115 -7.55 14.41 -12.76
CA GLU A 115 -8.81 13.99 -13.38
C GLU A 115 -10.04 14.54 -12.63
N ARG A 116 -9.95 14.64 -11.30
CA ARG A 116 -11.05 15.14 -10.46
C ARG A 116 -11.17 16.67 -10.40
N LYS A 117 -10.19 17.38 -10.96
CA LYS A 117 -10.10 18.84 -10.97
C LYS A 117 -10.23 19.44 -12.37
N GLU A 118 -10.78 18.69 -13.31
CA GLU A 118 -10.96 19.16 -14.70
C GLU A 118 -11.76 20.47 -14.73
N PRO A 119 -11.17 21.57 -15.27
CA PRO A 119 -11.88 22.83 -15.44
C PRO A 119 -12.92 22.77 -16.56
N ARG A 120 -13.74 23.79 -16.67
CA ARG A 120 -14.73 23.89 -17.77
C ARG A 120 -14.00 23.92 -19.12
N PRO A 121 -14.47 23.14 -20.12
CA PRO A 121 -13.92 23.14 -21.47
C PRO A 121 -13.87 24.56 -22.10
N ALA A 122 -12.91 24.78 -22.98
CA ALA A 122 -12.70 26.03 -23.69
C ALA A 122 -12.29 27.25 -22.83
N THR A 123 -11.71 27.01 -21.65
CA THR A 123 -11.07 28.03 -20.82
C THR A 123 -9.54 27.91 -20.90
N VAL A 124 -8.82 28.98 -20.50
CA VAL A 124 -7.35 28.95 -20.39
C VAL A 124 -6.93 27.89 -19.36
N ASP A 125 -7.61 27.83 -18.23
CA ASP A 125 -7.37 26.86 -17.18
C ASP A 125 -7.51 25.41 -17.67
N HIS A 126 -8.45 25.15 -18.59
CA HIS A 126 -8.60 23.82 -19.19
C HIS A 126 -7.43 23.47 -20.11
N ALA A 127 -6.88 24.42 -20.86
CA ALA A 127 -5.72 24.17 -21.70
C ALA A 127 -4.46 23.86 -20.87
N GLU A 128 -4.25 24.59 -19.77
CA GLU A 128 -3.16 24.32 -18.81
C GLU A 128 -3.33 22.96 -18.13
N TRP A 129 -4.54 22.64 -17.69
CA TRP A 129 -4.87 21.34 -17.10
C TRP A 129 -4.61 20.20 -18.10
N GLN A 130 -5.01 20.36 -19.37
CA GLN A 130 -4.79 19.35 -20.40
C GLN A 130 -3.31 19.13 -20.69
N SER A 131 -2.52 20.19 -20.74
CA SER A 131 -1.06 20.09 -20.89
C SER A 131 -0.46 19.27 -19.74
N LYS A 132 -0.82 19.62 -18.51
CA LYS A 132 -0.32 18.91 -17.32
C LYS A 132 -0.81 17.46 -17.27
N MET A 133 -2.06 17.20 -17.66
CA MET A 133 -2.59 15.84 -17.73
C MET A 133 -1.82 14.97 -18.73
N ASN A 134 -1.48 15.52 -19.90
CA ASN A 134 -0.69 14.80 -20.90
C ASN A 134 0.70 14.40 -20.39
N GLU A 135 1.30 15.23 -19.53
CA GLU A 135 2.62 14.93 -18.93
C GLU A 135 2.56 13.79 -17.91
N VAL A 136 1.46 13.69 -17.14
CA VAL A 136 1.40 12.78 -15.98
C VAL A 136 0.45 11.58 -16.15
N SER A 137 -0.35 11.54 -17.21
CA SER A 137 -1.41 10.52 -17.40
C SER A 137 -0.90 9.08 -17.29
N ASN A 138 0.29 8.82 -17.81
CA ASN A 138 0.92 7.51 -17.83
C ASN A 138 2.05 7.37 -16.80
N LEU A 139 2.11 8.25 -15.80
CA LEU A 139 3.12 8.20 -14.76
C LEU A 139 2.54 7.72 -13.42
N ALA A 140 3.35 6.93 -12.74
CA ALA A 140 3.16 6.57 -11.35
C ALA A 140 4.47 6.74 -10.58
N GLU A 141 4.37 7.07 -9.32
CA GLU A 141 5.51 7.24 -8.42
C GLU A 141 5.39 6.23 -7.28
N ILE A 142 6.44 5.45 -7.06
CA ILE A 142 6.61 4.62 -5.88
C ILE A 142 7.47 5.41 -4.91
N ILE A 143 6.89 5.80 -3.78
CA ILE A 143 7.57 6.56 -2.73
C ILE A 143 8.00 5.58 -1.64
N ILE A 144 9.31 5.37 -1.50
CA ILE A 144 9.89 4.57 -0.42
C ILE A 144 9.99 5.46 0.81
N GLY A 145 8.95 5.44 1.65
CA GLY A 145 8.87 6.28 2.85
C GLY A 145 9.70 5.74 4.02
N LYS A 146 9.94 4.42 4.04
CA LYS A 146 10.80 3.76 5.04
C LYS A 146 11.53 2.60 4.40
N GLN A 147 12.81 2.46 4.72
CA GLN A 147 13.61 1.27 4.41
C GLN A 147 14.64 1.05 5.53
N ARG A 148 14.53 -0.05 6.26
CA ARG A 148 15.36 -0.31 7.46
C ARG A 148 16.85 -0.45 7.15
N HIS A 149 17.19 -0.99 5.99
CA HIS A 149 18.56 -1.31 5.59
C HIS A 149 18.97 -0.63 4.28
N GLY A 150 18.32 0.47 3.91
CA GLY A 150 18.62 1.18 2.68
C GLY A 150 18.09 2.62 2.71
N PRO A 151 18.38 3.40 1.66
CA PRO A 151 17.87 4.76 1.53
C PRO A 151 16.38 4.79 1.25
N THR A 152 15.72 5.86 1.65
CA THR A 152 14.41 6.26 1.15
C THR A 152 14.56 6.98 -0.18
N GLY A 153 13.49 7.10 -0.96
CA GLY A 153 13.54 7.77 -2.24
C GLY A 153 12.30 7.49 -3.08
N ASN A 154 12.32 7.96 -4.31
CA ASN A 154 11.19 7.85 -5.22
C ASN A 154 11.62 7.15 -6.51
N ILE A 155 10.75 6.29 -7.02
CA ILE A 155 10.94 5.57 -8.28
C ILE A 155 9.78 5.93 -9.19
N MET A 156 10.09 6.49 -10.36
CA MET A 156 9.09 6.77 -11.38
C MET A 156 8.88 5.54 -12.26
N LEU A 157 7.62 5.23 -12.52
CA LEU A 157 7.18 4.13 -13.37
C LEU A 157 6.22 4.64 -14.45
N GLU A 158 6.18 3.96 -15.57
CA GLU A 158 5.09 4.07 -16.52
C GLU A 158 3.88 3.30 -16.01
N PHE A 159 2.69 3.89 -16.15
CA PHE A 159 1.43 3.27 -15.80
C PHE A 159 0.49 3.22 -17.01
N GLU A 160 0.05 2.04 -17.38
CA GLU A 160 -0.94 1.83 -18.44
C GLU A 160 -2.34 1.71 -17.83
N PRO A 161 -3.18 2.78 -17.87
CA PRO A 161 -4.48 2.77 -17.20
C PRO A 161 -5.44 1.69 -17.70
N MET A 162 -5.43 1.40 -19.01
CA MET A 162 -6.30 0.37 -19.62
C MET A 162 -6.09 -1.02 -19.04
N PHE A 163 -4.85 -1.33 -18.61
CA PHE A 163 -4.47 -2.64 -18.10
C PHE A 163 -4.14 -2.64 -16.62
N THR A 164 -4.21 -1.47 -15.96
CA THR A 164 -3.77 -1.28 -14.57
C THR A 164 -2.36 -1.83 -14.36
N LYS A 165 -1.45 -1.58 -15.32
CA LYS A 165 -0.14 -2.20 -15.37
C LYS A 165 0.96 -1.17 -15.18
N PHE A 166 1.92 -1.51 -14.31
CA PHE A 166 3.14 -0.74 -14.12
C PHE A 166 4.27 -1.32 -14.96
N LYS A 167 5.12 -0.45 -15.50
CA LYS A 167 6.32 -0.79 -16.27
C LYS A 167 7.47 0.12 -15.87
N ASP A 168 8.69 -0.34 -16.12
CA ASP A 168 9.86 0.52 -16.05
C ASP A 168 9.81 1.59 -17.15
N ILE A 169 10.22 2.81 -16.81
CA ILE A 169 10.39 3.88 -17.82
C ILE A 169 11.57 3.47 -18.70
N GLN A 170 11.31 3.26 -19.99
CA GLN A 170 12.37 3.03 -20.96
C GLN A 170 13.13 4.33 -21.17
N ASN A 171 14.36 4.40 -20.69
CA ASN A 171 15.28 5.47 -21.06
C ASN A 171 15.63 5.27 -22.54
N SER A 172 15.10 6.16 -23.38
CA SER A 172 15.42 6.24 -24.82
C SER A 172 16.79 6.81 -25.01
#